data_ccfd5aa7cca428db3a1e640e8a7484f1
#
_entry.id   ccfd5aa7cca428db3a1e640e8a7484f1
#
_cell.length_a   1.000
_cell.length_b   1.000
_cell.length_c   1.000
_cell.angle_alpha   90.00
_cell.angle_beta   90.00
_cell.angle_gamma   90.00
#
_symmetry.space_group_name_H-M   'P 1'
#
loop_
_entity.id
_entity.type
_entity.pdbx_description
1 polymer ?
#
loop_
_entity_poly.entity_id
_entity_poly.type
_entity_poly.pdbx_seq_one_letter_code
_entity_poly.pdbx_strand_id
1 'polypeptide(L)'
;MKPVNSGNNGGGNQNARPAPPELVSWSGCSLKYYRPQGQPEIRTGADPLKPQQWHLKNLGSIEGKRYTRIKAGEDLNVEAAWNSGLNGDGIRVAVVDDGLDMTHPDLRPNIVDGSHNYRRQSLGENRYSNRIAGHKDWPVPCSEDDSHGTSVAGIIAARDYNGIGGTGIAPRASLVGYNLLAFGDERNILDALSRDIDRNHIFNNSWGPEDDGQLNKPASGWTAFNDTLAKGLSKGRNGLGVLYVFSGGNGAWEGDYSSADSATSSRGAISVCATDAAGERAPYSERGSNLTVCAPSGRSTTPASAPEITTPSVKDKYTDDF
;
A
#
# COMPACT_ATOMS: atom_id res chain seq x y z
N MET A 1 -36.66 -17.84 -57.46
CA MET A 1 -36.38 -16.69 -56.57
C MET A 1 -34.92 -16.77 -56.15
N LYS A 2 -34.09 -15.80 -56.48
CA LYS A 2 -32.66 -15.76 -56.18
C LYS A 2 -32.46 -15.25 -54.76
N PRO A 3 -31.46 -15.73 -53.97
CA PRO A 3 -31.08 -15.10 -52.71
C PRO A 3 -30.17 -13.90 -52.98
N VAL A 4 -30.48 -12.79 -52.30
CA VAL A 4 -29.68 -11.56 -52.31
C VAL A 4 -28.52 -11.72 -51.33
N ASN A 5 -27.32 -11.57 -51.86
CA ASN A 5 -26.06 -11.59 -51.10
C ASN A 5 -25.75 -10.14 -50.65
N SER A 6 -25.82 -9.83 -49.37
CA SER A 6 -25.33 -8.56 -48.83
C SER A 6 -24.08 -8.82 -48.06
N GLY A 7 -22.94 -8.75 -48.74
CA GLY A 7 -21.62 -8.69 -48.14
C GLY A 7 -21.43 -7.34 -47.47
N ASN A 8 -21.25 -7.32 -46.17
CA ASN A 8 -20.79 -6.19 -45.43
C ASN A 8 -19.31 -6.39 -45.12
N ASN A 9 -18.44 -5.85 -45.98
CA ASN A 9 -17.01 -5.76 -45.76
C ASN A 9 -16.72 -4.64 -44.77
N GLY A 10 -16.70 -4.95 -43.49
CA GLY A 10 -16.11 -4.10 -42.45
C GLY A 10 -14.59 -4.19 -42.50
N GLY A 11 -13.96 -3.47 -43.43
CA GLY A 11 -12.51 -3.25 -43.44
C GLY A 11 -12.10 -2.40 -42.24
N GLY A 12 -11.81 -3.01 -41.12
CA GLY A 12 -11.14 -2.34 -40.00
C GLY A 12 -9.75 -1.88 -40.48
N ASN A 13 -9.50 -0.59 -40.41
CA ASN A 13 -8.24 0.01 -40.76
C ASN A 13 -7.13 -0.46 -39.79
N GLN A 14 -6.40 -1.50 -40.14
CA GLN A 14 -5.33 -2.10 -39.32
C GLN A 14 -4.11 -1.17 -39.13
N ASN A 15 -4.13 0.04 -39.68
CA ASN A 15 -3.06 1.03 -39.60
C ASN A 15 -3.39 2.24 -38.71
N ALA A 16 -4.45 2.20 -37.90
CA ALA A 16 -4.66 3.25 -36.94
C ALA A 16 -3.54 3.18 -35.88
N ARG A 17 -2.67 4.21 -35.86
CA ARG A 17 -1.72 4.37 -34.75
C ARG A 17 -2.49 4.32 -33.43
N PRO A 18 -2.00 3.54 -32.44
CA PRO A 18 -2.61 3.58 -31.12
C PRO A 18 -2.69 5.03 -30.63
N ALA A 19 -3.81 5.39 -30.02
CA ALA A 19 -3.95 6.71 -29.41
C ALA A 19 -2.77 6.93 -28.42
N PRO A 20 -2.22 8.16 -28.34
CA PRO A 20 -1.16 8.42 -27.37
C PRO A 20 -1.67 8.11 -25.95
N PRO A 21 -0.79 7.62 -25.06
CA PRO A 21 -1.18 7.34 -23.69
C PRO A 21 -1.68 8.60 -23.01
N GLU A 22 -2.76 8.48 -22.25
CA GLU A 22 -3.38 9.59 -21.53
C GLU A 22 -2.47 10.06 -20.40
N LEU A 23 -2.11 11.35 -20.39
CA LEU A 23 -1.29 11.96 -19.35
C LEU A 23 -2.13 12.19 -18.09
N VAL A 24 -1.68 11.64 -16.98
CA VAL A 24 -2.20 11.90 -15.63
C VAL A 24 -1.24 12.82 -14.90
N SER A 25 -1.65 14.04 -14.65
CA SER A 25 -0.88 15.01 -13.88
C SER A 25 -1.81 15.95 -13.13
N TRP A 26 -1.36 16.44 -11.99
CA TRP A 26 -2.09 17.38 -11.15
C TRP A 26 -1.36 18.72 -11.13
N SER A 27 -2.09 19.82 -11.04
CA SER A 27 -1.49 21.15 -10.90
C SER A 27 -0.65 21.19 -9.61
N GLY A 28 0.60 21.64 -9.73
CA GLY A 28 1.55 21.72 -8.62
C GLY A 28 2.33 20.44 -8.34
N CYS A 29 2.02 19.31 -9.00
CA CYS A 29 2.79 18.08 -8.86
C CYS A 29 3.99 18.03 -9.82
N SER A 30 5.12 17.52 -9.34
CA SER A 30 6.33 17.33 -10.13
C SER A 30 6.31 16.04 -10.94
N LEU A 31 5.63 15.00 -10.45
CA LEU A 31 5.50 13.72 -11.12
C LEU A 31 4.40 13.75 -12.17
N LYS A 32 4.62 13.00 -13.24
CA LYS A 32 3.68 12.83 -14.35
C LYS A 32 3.58 11.36 -14.68
N TYR A 33 2.35 10.88 -14.77
CA TYR A 33 2.06 9.48 -15.08
C TYR A 33 1.36 9.39 -16.42
N TYR A 34 1.65 8.33 -17.16
CA TYR A 34 0.93 8.00 -18.38
C TYR A 34 0.08 6.77 -18.12
N ARG A 35 -1.23 6.88 -18.35
CA ARG A 35 -2.12 5.73 -18.22
C ARG A 35 -1.69 4.64 -19.18
N PRO A 36 -1.23 3.49 -18.69
CA PRO A 36 -0.85 2.38 -19.55
C PRO A 36 -2.06 1.90 -20.34
N GLN A 37 -1.88 1.67 -21.64
CA GLN A 37 -2.92 1.07 -22.47
C GLN A 37 -2.85 -0.45 -22.36
N GLY A 38 -4.03 -1.10 -22.30
CA GLY A 38 -4.14 -2.55 -22.27
C GLY A 38 -3.85 -3.17 -20.90
N GLN A 39 -3.93 -4.49 -20.87
CA GLN A 39 -3.59 -5.27 -19.68
C GLN A 39 -2.07 -5.23 -19.42
N PRO A 40 -1.62 -5.33 -18.15
CA PRO A 40 -0.20 -5.42 -17.86
C PRO A 40 0.39 -6.65 -18.53
N GLU A 41 1.59 -6.48 -19.11
CA GLU A 41 2.38 -7.60 -19.60
C GLU A 41 2.84 -8.41 -18.36
N ILE A 42 2.37 -9.64 -18.25
CA ILE A 42 2.83 -10.56 -17.22
C ILE A 42 4.08 -11.25 -17.78
N ARG A 43 5.26 -10.77 -17.35
CA ARG A 43 6.53 -11.45 -17.60
C ARG A 43 6.64 -12.65 -16.66
N THR A 44 7.54 -13.55 -16.97
CA THR A 44 7.85 -14.71 -16.14
C THR A 44 9.35 -14.78 -15.88
N GLY A 45 9.74 -14.99 -14.63
CA GLY A 45 11.14 -15.10 -14.23
C GLY A 45 11.31 -14.88 -12.74
N ALA A 46 12.47 -15.23 -12.21
CA ALA A 46 12.80 -14.97 -10.82
C ALA A 46 12.93 -13.46 -10.56
N ASP A 47 12.43 -13.00 -9.43
CA ASP A 47 12.48 -11.60 -9.02
C ASP A 47 13.89 -11.27 -8.50
N PRO A 48 14.64 -10.37 -9.16
CA PRO A 48 16.08 -10.20 -8.92
C PRO A 48 16.40 -9.62 -7.53
N LEU A 49 15.47 -8.88 -6.90
CA LEU A 49 15.69 -8.28 -5.58
C LEU A 49 15.18 -9.16 -4.43
N LYS A 50 14.45 -10.24 -4.70
CA LYS A 50 13.95 -11.14 -3.66
C LYS A 50 15.04 -11.65 -2.71
N PRO A 51 16.27 -11.99 -3.14
CA PRO A 51 17.34 -12.40 -2.22
C PRO A 51 17.76 -11.32 -1.22
N GLN A 52 17.45 -10.05 -1.48
CA GLN A 52 17.73 -8.91 -0.58
C GLN A 52 16.58 -8.67 0.43
N GLN A 53 15.42 -9.28 0.22
CA GLN A 53 14.23 -9.12 1.04
C GLN A 53 14.29 -10.04 2.28
N TRP A 54 15.17 -9.70 3.22
CA TRP A 54 15.39 -10.46 4.45
C TRP A 54 14.13 -10.63 5.30
N HIS A 55 13.18 -9.69 5.23
CA HIS A 55 11.90 -9.78 5.93
C HIS A 55 11.05 -10.97 5.48
N LEU A 56 11.24 -11.45 4.25
CA LEU A 56 10.58 -12.66 3.73
C LEU A 56 11.32 -13.92 4.16
N LYS A 57 12.68 -13.87 4.13
CA LYS A 57 13.56 -14.97 4.50
C LYS A 57 14.89 -14.44 5.00
N ASN A 58 15.14 -14.54 6.30
CA ASN A 58 16.39 -14.08 6.91
C ASN A 58 17.36 -15.27 7.11
N LEU A 59 18.41 -15.27 6.31
CA LEU A 59 19.48 -16.29 6.39
C LEU A 59 20.63 -15.87 7.31
N GLY A 60 20.53 -14.74 8.03
CA GLY A 60 21.60 -14.16 8.85
C GLY A 60 22.65 -13.42 8.03
N SER A 61 22.44 -13.24 6.73
CA SER A 61 23.33 -12.49 5.83
C SER A 61 22.58 -12.07 4.57
N ILE A 62 23.04 -11.00 3.94
CA ILE A 62 22.62 -10.57 2.60
C ILE A 62 23.87 -10.56 1.74
N GLU A 63 23.82 -11.18 0.56
CA GLU A 63 24.96 -11.27 -0.36
C GLU A 63 25.55 -9.89 -0.67
N GLY A 64 26.87 -9.77 -0.61
CA GLY A 64 27.59 -8.53 -0.86
C GLY A 64 27.49 -7.46 0.23
N LYS A 65 26.70 -7.67 1.28
CA LYS A 65 26.53 -6.72 2.39
C LYS A 65 26.98 -7.33 3.71
N ARG A 66 27.53 -6.49 4.61
CA ARG A 66 27.96 -6.89 5.96
C ARG A 66 27.16 -6.14 7.00
N TYR A 67 26.34 -6.84 7.76
CA TYR A 67 25.58 -6.31 8.87
C TYR A 67 26.01 -6.95 10.17
N THR A 68 25.97 -6.19 11.26
CA THR A 68 26.25 -6.69 12.63
C THR A 68 24.97 -7.04 13.38
N ARG A 69 23.83 -6.59 12.87
CA ARG A 69 22.49 -6.76 13.45
C ARG A 69 21.58 -7.44 12.43
N ILE A 70 21.86 -8.70 12.21
CA ILE A 70 21.04 -9.61 11.39
C ILE A 70 21.15 -11.01 11.99
N LYS A 71 20.03 -11.68 12.17
CA LYS A 71 19.97 -13.00 12.80
C LYS A 71 19.07 -13.93 12.00
N ALA A 72 19.58 -15.06 11.59
CA ALA A 72 18.83 -16.04 10.82
C ALA A 72 17.53 -16.43 11.53
N GLY A 73 16.43 -16.50 10.78
CA GLY A 73 15.11 -16.88 11.24
C GLY A 73 14.29 -15.75 11.86
N GLU A 74 14.86 -14.55 12.02
CA GLU A 74 14.08 -13.35 12.41
C GLU A 74 13.46 -12.75 11.15
N ASP A 75 12.36 -13.32 10.69
CA ASP A 75 11.62 -12.96 9.48
C ASP A 75 10.12 -13.28 9.64
N LEU A 76 9.33 -13.05 8.58
CA LEU A 76 7.89 -13.31 8.56
C LEU A 76 7.53 -14.80 8.41
N ASN A 77 8.50 -15.67 8.11
CA ASN A 77 8.29 -17.09 7.82
C ASN A 77 7.20 -17.33 6.74
N VAL A 78 7.12 -16.44 5.76
CA VAL A 78 6.06 -16.42 4.75
C VAL A 78 6.09 -17.61 3.81
N GLU A 79 7.25 -18.26 3.64
CA GLU A 79 7.39 -19.45 2.76
C GLU A 79 6.45 -20.60 3.16
N ALA A 80 6.17 -20.76 4.46
CA ALA A 80 5.23 -21.76 4.92
C ALA A 80 3.80 -21.51 4.40
N ALA A 81 3.38 -20.25 4.39
CA ALA A 81 2.09 -19.85 3.83
C ALA A 81 2.05 -20.06 2.31
N TRP A 82 3.09 -19.64 1.58
CA TRP A 82 3.18 -19.82 0.12
C TRP A 82 3.16 -21.30 -0.28
N ASN A 83 3.90 -22.14 0.44
CA ASN A 83 3.92 -23.60 0.20
C ASN A 83 2.56 -24.26 0.45
N SER A 84 1.70 -23.62 1.24
CA SER A 84 0.31 -24.03 1.47
C SER A 84 -0.68 -23.40 0.45
N GLY A 85 -0.18 -22.68 -0.56
CA GLY A 85 -1.00 -21.98 -1.57
C GLY A 85 -1.58 -20.65 -1.11
N LEU A 86 -1.21 -20.15 0.07
CA LEU A 86 -1.69 -18.88 0.61
C LEU A 86 -0.79 -17.75 0.11
N ASN A 87 -1.21 -17.06 -0.94
CA ASN A 87 -0.44 -16.02 -1.62
C ASN A 87 -1.23 -14.70 -1.80
N GLY A 88 -2.40 -14.60 -1.17
CA GLY A 88 -3.27 -13.42 -1.23
C GLY A 88 -4.30 -13.44 -2.36
N ASP A 89 -4.37 -14.50 -3.18
CA ASP A 89 -5.38 -14.60 -4.23
C ASP A 89 -6.81 -14.48 -3.66
N GLY A 90 -7.65 -13.67 -4.33
CA GLY A 90 -9.00 -13.35 -3.86
C GLY A 90 -9.09 -12.33 -2.72
N ILE A 91 -7.96 -11.88 -2.16
CA ILE A 91 -7.93 -10.85 -1.11
C ILE A 91 -7.69 -9.47 -1.72
N ARG A 92 -8.46 -8.47 -1.28
CA ARG A 92 -8.31 -7.09 -1.71
C ARG A 92 -7.87 -6.21 -0.54
N VAL A 93 -6.76 -5.50 -0.73
CA VAL A 93 -6.16 -4.60 0.26
C VAL A 93 -6.29 -3.16 -0.21
N ALA A 94 -6.85 -2.31 0.63
CA ALA A 94 -6.82 -0.87 0.47
C ALA A 94 -5.58 -0.31 1.17
N VAL A 95 -4.68 0.30 0.41
CA VAL A 95 -3.53 1.06 0.90
C VAL A 95 -3.98 2.50 1.07
N VAL A 96 -4.21 2.89 2.32
CA VAL A 96 -4.65 4.25 2.70
C VAL A 96 -3.41 5.02 3.10
N ASP A 97 -2.90 5.91 2.21
CA ASP A 97 -1.56 6.47 2.36
C ASP A 97 -1.38 7.78 1.57
N ASP A 98 -0.13 8.17 1.26
CA ASP A 98 0.24 9.37 0.48
C ASP A 98 0.03 9.24 -1.03
N GLY A 99 -0.18 8.02 -1.51
CA GLY A 99 -0.42 7.70 -2.92
C GLY A 99 -0.03 6.27 -3.26
N LEU A 100 -0.29 5.89 -4.49
CA LEU A 100 0.09 4.60 -5.07
C LEU A 100 0.47 4.81 -6.53
N ASP A 101 1.70 4.49 -6.91
CA ASP A 101 2.09 4.47 -8.31
C ASP A 101 1.41 3.30 -9.05
N MET A 102 0.25 3.60 -9.63
CA MET A 102 -0.55 2.63 -10.38
C MET A 102 0.10 2.19 -11.69
N THR A 103 1.21 2.80 -12.08
CA THR A 103 1.95 2.46 -13.29
C THR A 103 3.18 1.60 -13.01
N HIS A 104 3.57 1.46 -11.73
CA HIS A 104 4.75 0.71 -11.35
C HIS A 104 4.66 -0.74 -11.87
N PRO A 105 5.64 -1.22 -12.65
CA PRO A 105 5.53 -2.51 -13.36
C PRO A 105 5.36 -3.70 -12.42
N ASP A 106 5.91 -3.62 -11.21
CA ASP A 106 5.84 -4.67 -10.21
C ASP A 106 4.52 -4.67 -9.39
N LEU A 107 3.74 -3.58 -9.43
CA LEU A 107 2.46 -3.44 -8.73
C LEU A 107 1.26 -3.55 -9.65
N ARG A 108 1.40 -3.01 -10.86
CA ARG A 108 0.31 -2.88 -11.84
C ARG A 108 -0.48 -4.17 -12.10
N PRO A 109 0.13 -5.37 -12.14
CA PRO A 109 -0.61 -6.61 -12.33
C PRO A 109 -1.63 -6.93 -11.23
N ASN A 110 -1.46 -6.34 -10.05
CA ASN A 110 -2.31 -6.56 -8.88
C ASN A 110 -3.28 -5.41 -8.60
N ILE A 111 -3.17 -4.28 -9.33
CA ILE A 111 -4.05 -3.13 -9.14
C ILE A 111 -5.42 -3.40 -9.77
N VAL A 112 -6.47 -3.13 -9.00
CA VAL A 112 -7.87 -3.27 -9.44
C VAL A 112 -8.64 -1.95 -9.32
N ASP A 113 -9.82 -1.88 -9.92
CA ASP A 113 -10.69 -0.71 -9.86
C ASP A 113 -11.15 -0.40 -8.43
N GLY A 114 -11.33 0.90 -8.12
CA GLY A 114 -11.86 1.38 -6.84
C GLY A 114 -10.90 2.25 -6.04
N SER A 115 -9.74 2.58 -6.60
CA SER A 115 -8.84 3.57 -6.01
C SER A 115 -9.47 4.96 -5.95
N HIS A 116 -9.02 5.80 -5.00
CA HIS A 116 -9.55 7.15 -4.82
C HIS A 116 -8.46 8.17 -4.48
N ASN A 117 -8.60 9.39 -5.02
CA ASN A 117 -7.66 10.47 -4.79
C ASN A 117 -8.32 11.62 -4.03
N TYR A 118 -7.95 11.82 -2.77
CA TYR A 118 -8.46 12.90 -1.92
C TYR A 118 -7.83 14.27 -2.25
N ARG A 119 -6.73 14.33 -3.00
CA ARG A 119 -6.09 15.59 -3.44
C ARG A 119 -7.06 16.50 -4.20
N ARG A 120 -7.99 15.96 -4.95
CA ARG A 120 -9.02 16.74 -5.65
C ARG A 120 -9.84 17.64 -4.74
N GLN A 121 -10.11 17.23 -3.53
CA GLN A 121 -10.93 17.98 -2.59
C GLN A 121 -10.22 19.24 -2.11
N SER A 122 -8.88 19.21 -1.99
CA SER A 122 -8.08 20.37 -1.61
C SER A 122 -8.07 21.49 -2.66
N LEU A 123 -8.33 21.16 -3.91
CA LEU A 123 -8.36 22.11 -5.04
C LEU A 123 -9.73 22.76 -5.28
N GLY A 124 -10.71 22.57 -4.38
CA GLY A 124 -12.05 23.20 -4.47
C GLY A 124 -12.97 22.59 -5.53
N GLU A 125 -12.62 21.46 -6.11
CA GLU A 125 -13.50 20.75 -7.04
C GLU A 125 -14.69 20.11 -6.30
N ASN A 126 -15.89 20.23 -6.90
CA ASN A 126 -17.16 19.88 -6.27
C ASN A 126 -17.21 18.40 -5.85
N ARG A 127 -17.51 18.14 -4.57
CA ARG A 127 -17.52 16.83 -3.89
C ARG A 127 -18.41 15.76 -4.52
N TYR A 128 -19.32 16.15 -5.40
CA TYR A 128 -20.34 15.27 -5.98
C TYR A 128 -20.00 14.76 -7.38
N SER A 129 -18.85 15.13 -7.94
CA SER A 129 -18.45 14.63 -9.26
C SER A 129 -17.85 13.23 -9.25
N ASN A 130 -18.32 12.36 -8.36
CA ASN A 130 -17.88 10.96 -8.18
C ASN A 130 -18.12 10.05 -9.39
N ARG A 131 -18.45 10.58 -10.56
CA ARG A 131 -18.81 9.81 -11.76
C ARG A 131 -18.03 10.15 -13.02
N ILE A 132 -16.90 10.83 -12.90
CA ILE A 132 -16.03 10.93 -14.08
C ILE A 132 -15.11 9.71 -14.03
N ALA A 133 -15.55 8.65 -14.70
CA ALA A 133 -14.68 7.53 -15.00
C ALA A 133 -13.44 8.06 -15.73
N GLY A 134 -12.25 7.81 -15.17
CA GLY A 134 -11.00 8.24 -15.76
C GLY A 134 -9.90 8.51 -14.73
N HIS A 135 -8.75 8.91 -15.25
CA HIS A 135 -7.50 9.15 -14.50
C HIS A 135 -7.61 10.13 -13.32
N LYS A 136 -8.68 10.92 -13.26
CA LYS A 136 -8.89 11.91 -12.19
C LYS A 136 -9.03 11.32 -10.78
N ASP A 137 -9.38 10.04 -10.68
CA ASP A 137 -9.49 9.33 -9.40
C ASP A 137 -8.23 8.53 -9.06
N TRP A 138 -7.20 8.61 -9.89
CA TRP A 138 -5.95 7.91 -9.64
C TRP A 138 -5.22 8.49 -8.43
N PRO A 139 -4.91 7.69 -7.42
CA PRO A 139 -4.24 8.13 -6.20
C PRO A 139 -2.72 8.20 -6.36
N VAL A 140 -2.23 8.59 -7.54
CA VAL A 140 -0.80 8.59 -7.82
C VAL A 140 -0.06 9.65 -6.99
N PRO A 141 1.20 9.37 -6.60
CA PRO A 141 2.06 10.31 -5.91
C PRO A 141 2.21 11.64 -6.67
N CYS A 142 2.33 12.75 -5.95
CA CYS A 142 2.49 14.08 -6.54
C CYS A 142 3.95 14.46 -6.75
N SER A 143 4.81 13.99 -5.85
CA SER A 143 6.25 14.19 -5.85
C SER A 143 6.98 12.90 -5.53
N GLU A 144 8.31 12.91 -5.60
CA GLU A 144 9.13 11.77 -5.15
C GLU A 144 9.04 11.55 -3.64
N ASP A 145 8.67 12.59 -2.87
CA ASP A 145 8.47 12.50 -1.42
C ASP A 145 7.19 11.73 -1.05
N ASP A 146 6.21 11.65 -1.96
CA ASP A 146 4.97 10.86 -1.78
C ASP A 146 5.19 9.38 -2.18
N SER A 147 6.31 8.78 -1.81
CA SER A 147 6.68 7.40 -2.22
C SER A 147 6.23 6.33 -1.24
N HIS A 148 5.81 6.70 -0.06
CA HIS A 148 5.57 5.81 1.07
C HIS A 148 4.47 4.78 0.75
N GLY A 149 3.30 5.19 0.29
CA GLY A 149 2.21 4.27 -0.04
C GLY A 149 2.55 3.30 -1.18
N THR A 150 3.41 3.72 -2.14
CA THR A 150 3.93 2.81 -3.18
C THR A 150 4.82 1.74 -2.58
N SER A 151 5.69 2.11 -1.65
CA SER A 151 6.59 1.21 -0.94
C SER A 151 5.81 0.23 -0.05
N VAL A 152 4.83 0.72 0.69
CA VAL A 152 3.90 -0.11 1.47
C VAL A 152 3.16 -1.13 0.58
N ALA A 153 2.64 -0.68 -0.56
CA ALA A 153 1.98 -1.56 -1.52
C ALA A 153 2.94 -2.65 -2.06
N GLY A 154 4.21 -2.32 -2.24
CA GLY A 154 5.25 -3.26 -2.65
C GLY A 154 5.48 -4.36 -1.63
N ILE A 155 5.61 -4.01 -0.34
CA ILE A 155 5.74 -4.99 0.75
C ILE A 155 4.51 -5.91 0.79
N ILE A 156 3.31 -5.36 0.60
CA ILE A 156 2.08 -6.14 0.61
C ILE A 156 2.02 -7.08 -0.59
N ALA A 157 2.19 -6.57 -1.82
CA ALA A 157 1.79 -7.28 -3.02
C ALA A 157 2.60 -6.91 -4.28
N ALA A 158 3.92 -6.69 -4.18
CA ALA A 158 4.75 -6.73 -5.38
C ALA A 158 4.58 -8.09 -6.07
N ARG A 159 4.45 -8.10 -7.40
CA ARG A 159 4.09 -9.29 -8.18
C ARG A 159 5.26 -10.28 -8.21
N ASP A 160 5.02 -11.50 -7.78
CA ASP A 160 6.01 -12.57 -7.81
C ASP A 160 6.23 -13.15 -9.22
N TYR A 161 7.39 -13.71 -9.44
CA TYR A 161 7.77 -14.42 -10.67
C TYR A 161 7.54 -13.61 -11.97
N ASN A 162 7.76 -12.31 -11.92
CA ASN A 162 7.61 -11.44 -13.09
C ASN A 162 8.96 -10.99 -13.70
N GLY A 163 10.08 -11.43 -13.11
CA GLY A 163 11.43 -11.15 -13.60
C GLY A 163 11.94 -9.74 -13.33
N ILE A 164 11.24 -8.98 -12.48
CA ILE A 164 11.61 -7.61 -12.07
C ILE A 164 11.44 -7.46 -10.56
N GLY A 165 12.14 -6.49 -9.98
CA GLY A 165 11.96 -6.09 -8.59
C GLY A 165 12.04 -7.20 -7.56
N GLY A 166 11.11 -7.15 -6.62
CA GLY A 166 10.99 -8.08 -5.50
C GLY A 166 9.68 -8.85 -5.48
N THR A 167 9.37 -9.44 -4.33
CA THR A 167 8.14 -10.20 -4.10
C THR A 167 7.42 -9.61 -2.89
N GLY A 168 6.12 -9.33 -3.01
CA GLY A 168 5.29 -8.97 -1.85
C GLY A 168 4.96 -10.17 -0.97
N ILE A 169 4.54 -9.91 0.28
CA ILE A 169 4.14 -10.95 1.24
C ILE A 169 2.93 -11.73 0.71
N ALA A 170 1.99 -11.02 0.08
CA ALA A 170 0.80 -11.57 -0.55
C ALA A 170 0.78 -11.21 -2.07
N PRO A 171 1.67 -11.81 -2.88
CA PRO A 171 1.99 -11.33 -4.23
C PRO A 171 0.85 -11.46 -5.24
N ARG A 172 -0.26 -12.07 -4.85
CA ARG A 172 -1.47 -12.23 -5.66
C ARG A 172 -2.67 -11.46 -5.10
N ALA A 173 -2.48 -10.71 -4.01
CA ALA A 173 -3.54 -9.85 -3.49
C ALA A 173 -3.85 -8.71 -4.47
N SER A 174 -5.13 -8.34 -4.53
CA SER A 174 -5.58 -7.17 -5.28
C SER A 174 -5.34 -5.90 -4.48
N LEU A 175 -4.84 -4.84 -5.13
CA LEU A 175 -4.52 -3.55 -4.53
C LEU A 175 -5.47 -2.45 -4.99
N VAL A 176 -5.89 -1.61 -4.07
CA VAL A 176 -6.45 -0.28 -4.34
C VAL A 176 -5.73 0.76 -3.49
N GLY A 177 -5.49 1.94 -4.03
CA GLY A 177 -4.86 3.04 -3.33
C GLY A 177 -5.87 4.11 -2.94
N TYR A 178 -5.77 4.63 -1.72
CA TYR A 178 -6.52 5.77 -1.23
C TYR A 178 -5.52 6.84 -0.79
N ASN A 179 -5.31 7.86 -1.64
CA ASN A 179 -4.37 8.96 -1.38
C ASN A 179 -4.97 9.90 -0.33
N LEU A 180 -5.06 9.43 0.91
CA LEU A 180 -5.66 10.16 2.04
C LEU A 180 -4.75 11.29 2.51
N LEU A 181 -3.44 11.02 2.62
CA LEU A 181 -2.49 11.97 3.23
C LEU A 181 -2.28 13.23 2.38
N ALA A 182 -2.69 13.20 1.11
CA ALA A 182 -2.75 14.40 0.30
C ALA A 182 -3.75 15.44 0.83
N PHE A 183 -4.79 15.03 1.55
CA PHE A 183 -5.74 15.88 2.26
C PHE A 183 -6.53 15.10 3.32
N GLY A 184 -5.90 14.83 4.45
CA GLY A 184 -6.41 14.02 5.56
C GLY A 184 -7.29 14.78 6.56
N ASP A 185 -8.37 15.45 6.11
CA ASP A 185 -9.37 15.98 7.06
C ASP A 185 -10.21 14.84 7.67
N GLU A 186 -10.89 15.11 8.78
CA GLU A 186 -11.72 14.11 9.50
C GLU A 186 -12.70 13.39 8.57
N ARG A 187 -13.36 14.10 7.66
CA ARG A 187 -14.35 13.49 6.75
C ARG A 187 -13.69 12.57 5.73
N ASN A 188 -12.52 12.94 5.25
CA ASN A 188 -11.76 12.11 4.32
C ASN A 188 -11.23 10.85 5.00
N ILE A 189 -10.80 10.97 6.26
CA ILE A 189 -10.41 9.81 7.08
C ILE A 189 -11.58 8.84 7.22
N LEU A 190 -12.75 9.32 7.63
CA LEU A 190 -13.94 8.48 7.79
C LEU A 190 -14.40 7.86 6.47
N ASP A 191 -14.32 8.61 5.36
CA ASP A 191 -14.63 8.09 4.03
C ASP A 191 -13.62 7.02 3.61
N ALA A 192 -12.32 7.25 3.76
CA ALA A 192 -11.28 6.29 3.38
C ALA A 192 -11.43 4.96 4.13
N LEU A 193 -11.72 5.01 5.44
CA LEU A 193 -11.90 3.83 6.29
C LEU A 193 -13.24 3.11 6.08
N SER A 194 -14.19 3.72 5.39
CA SER A 194 -15.49 3.11 5.09
C SER A 194 -15.76 2.88 3.60
N ARG A 195 -14.85 3.33 2.73
CA ARG A 195 -15.01 3.22 1.28
C ARG A 195 -14.90 1.77 0.82
N ASP A 196 -15.86 1.33 0.03
CA ASP A 196 -15.90 -0.03 -0.55
C ASP A 196 -15.74 -1.15 0.51
N ILE A 197 -16.25 -0.98 1.73
CA ILE A 197 -16.15 -1.99 2.81
C ILE A 197 -16.79 -3.35 2.42
N ASP A 198 -17.69 -3.38 1.44
CA ASP A 198 -18.26 -4.62 0.94
C ASP A 198 -17.29 -5.40 0.02
N ARG A 199 -16.27 -4.72 -0.50
CA ARG A 199 -15.28 -5.27 -1.43
C ARG A 199 -13.89 -5.40 -0.84
N ASN A 200 -13.46 -4.44 0.00
CA ASN A 200 -12.16 -4.47 0.65
C ASN A 200 -12.15 -5.47 1.79
N HIS A 201 -11.07 -6.22 1.91
CA HIS A 201 -10.86 -7.18 3.00
C HIS A 201 -10.03 -6.57 4.12
N ILE A 202 -9.02 -5.80 3.75
CA ILE A 202 -8.03 -5.21 4.65
C ILE A 202 -7.85 -3.74 4.28
N PHE A 203 -7.80 -2.87 5.29
CA PHE A 203 -7.37 -1.49 5.18
C PHE A 203 -6.02 -1.37 5.89
N ASN A 204 -4.98 -1.07 5.12
CA ASN A 204 -3.64 -0.81 5.63
C ASN A 204 -3.46 0.69 5.84
N ASN A 205 -3.09 1.09 7.06
CA ASN A 205 -2.98 2.46 7.50
C ASN A 205 -1.60 2.65 8.15
N SER A 206 -0.60 2.99 7.33
CA SER A 206 0.78 3.20 7.77
C SER A 206 1.03 4.68 8.06
N TRP A 207 0.16 5.28 8.85
CA TRP A 207 0.17 6.70 9.25
C TRP A 207 -0.40 6.87 10.66
N GLY A 208 -0.09 7.99 11.27
CA GLY A 208 -0.54 8.34 12.61
C GLY A 208 -0.41 9.85 12.85
N PRO A 209 -0.56 10.29 14.11
CA PRO A 209 -0.26 11.65 14.52
C PRO A 209 1.25 11.97 14.38
N GLU A 210 1.61 13.24 14.58
CA GLU A 210 3.01 13.67 14.63
C GLU A 210 3.73 13.08 15.85
N ASP A 211 5.00 12.72 15.67
CA ASP A 211 5.90 12.21 16.70
C ASP A 211 6.50 13.41 17.48
N ASP A 212 5.80 13.91 18.48
CA ASP A 212 6.14 15.18 19.18
C ASP A 212 6.21 15.05 20.72
N GLY A 213 6.09 13.86 21.26
CA GLY A 213 6.11 13.60 22.69
C GLY A 213 4.82 13.99 23.41
N GLN A 214 3.77 14.38 22.67
CA GLN A 214 2.50 14.74 23.26
C GLN A 214 1.57 13.53 23.27
N LEU A 215 0.94 13.31 24.41
CA LEU A 215 -0.11 12.30 24.53
C LEU A 215 -1.28 12.72 23.62
N ASN A 216 -1.53 11.96 22.59
CA ASN A 216 -2.62 12.22 21.67
C ASN A 216 -3.98 12.05 22.35
N LYS A 217 -4.52 13.16 22.82
CA LYS A 217 -5.90 13.19 23.33
C LYS A 217 -6.85 12.87 22.16
N PRO A 218 -7.95 12.14 22.43
CA PRO A 218 -8.98 11.92 21.44
C PRO A 218 -9.41 13.25 20.83
N ALA A 219 -9.19 13.41 19.52
CA ALA A 219 -9.69 14.56 18.79
C ALA A 219 -11.24 14.61 18.84
N SER A 220 -11.81 15.80 18.65
CA SER A 220 -13.23 15.90 18.29
C SER A 220 -13.46 15.00 17.07
N GLY A 221 -14.46 14.12 17.09
CA GLY A 221 -14.65 13.15 15.98
C GLY A 221 -14.25 11.72 16.33
N TRP A 222 -13.61 11.50 17.49
CA TRP A 222 -13.20 10.17 17.92
C TRP A 222 -14.34 9.14 17.94
N THR A 223 -15.53 9.56 18.33
CA THR A 223 -16.74 8.71 18.31
C THR A 223 -17.05 8.29 16.87
N ALA A 224 -17.03 9.22 15.90
CA ALA A 224 -17.29 8.92 14.50
C ALA A 224 -16.23 7.98 13.91
N PHE A 225 -14.96 8.12 14.31
CA PHE A 225 -13.89 7.21 13.93
C PHE A 225 -14.17 5.78 14.44
N ASN A 226 -14.44 5.61 15.73
CA ASN A 226 -14.75 4.31 16.32
C ASN A 226 -16.01 3.68 15.72
N ASP A 227 -17.06 4.49 15.47
CA ASP A 227 -18.28 4.02 14.82
C ASP A 227 -18.01 3.55 13.38
N THR A 228 -17.11 4.22 12.68
CA THR A 228 -16.68 3.83 11.32
C THR A 228 -15.96 2.48 11.33
N LEU A 229 -15.01 2.28 12.24
CA LEU A 229 -14.34 0.99 12.39
C LEU A 229 -15.33 -0.11 12.81
N ALA A 230 -16.19 0.17 13.80
CA ALA A 230 -17.22 -0.78 14.25
C ALA A 230 -18.18 -1.20 13.12
N LYS A 231 -18.56 -0.24 12.27
CA LYS A 231 -19.36 -0.51 11.08
C LYS A 231 -18.61 -1.42 10.09
N GLY A 232 -17.34 -1.13 9.82
CA GLY A 232 -16.51 -1.97 8.94
C GLY A 232 -16.37 -3.40 9.47
N LEU A 233 -16.09 -3.54 10.78
CA LEU A 233 -15.97 -4.85 11.44
C LEU A 233 -17.27 -5.67 11.43
N SER A 234 -18.43 -5.02 11.51
CA SER A 234 -19.72 -5.72 11.65
C SER A 234 -20.51 -5.83 10.35
N LYS A 235 -20.33 -4.90 9.42
CA LYS A 235 -21.13 -4.80 8.19
C LYS A 235 -20.31 -5.01 6.92
N GLY A 236 -19.00 -4.78 6.97
CA GLY A 236 -18.13 -4.97 5.81
C GLY A 236 -18.20 -6.39 5.26
N ARG A 237 -17.91 -6.56 3.97
CA ARG A 237 -17.93 -7.85 3.28
C ARG A 237 -19.24 -8.62 3.50
N ASN A 238 -20.36 -7.93 3.42
CA ASN A 238 -21.71 -8.50 3.65
C ASN A 238 -21.85 -9.16 5.04
N GLY A 239 -21.26 -8.57 6.07
CA GLY A 239 -21.34 -9.03 7.46
C GLY A 239 -20.20 -9.93 7.93
N LEU A 240 -19.23 -10.24 7.06
CA LEU A 240 -18.00 -10.96 7.45
C LEU A 240 -16.99 -10.05 8.18
N GLY A 241 -17.14 -8.73 8.02
CA GLY A 241 -16.25 -7.72 8.57
C GLY A 241 -14.99 -7.51 7.72
N VAL A 242 -14.35 -6.36 7.90
CA VAL A 242 -13.04 -6.01 7.34
C VAL A 242 -12.00 -5.96 8.44
N LEU A 243 -10.72 -5.98 8.08
CA LEU A 243 -9.61 -5.80 9.00
C LEU A 243 -9.01 -4.40 8.83
N TYR A 244 -8.75 -3.72 9.94
CA TYR A 244 -8.02 -2.45 9.96
C TYR A 244 -6.66 -2.65 10.61
N VAL A 245 -5.59 -2.44 9.84
CA VAL A 245 -4.21 -2.57 10.30
C VAL A 245 -3.58 -1.19 10.37
N PHE A 246 -2.99 -0.86 11.51
CA PHE A 246 -2.33 0.42 11.76
C PHE A 246 -0.88 0.22 12.17
N SER A 247 0.01 1.13 11.74
CA SER A 247 1.35 1.24 12.31
C SER A 247 1.27 1.63 13.79
N GLY A 248 2.18 1.12 14.58
CA GLY A 248 2.21 1.37 16.03
C GLY A 248 2.86 2.70 16.44
N GLY A 249 3.33 3.51 15.47
CA GLY A 249 3.99 4.80 15.69
C GLY A 249 5.52 4.72 15.71
N ASN A 250 6.17 5.88 15.44
CA ASN A 250 7.63 6.01 15.30
C ASN A 250 8.26 6.95 16.37
N GLY A 251 7.44 7.53 17.24
CA GLY A 251 7.83 8.57 18.22
C GLY A 251 8.47 8.06 19.50
N ALA A 252 9.06 6.84 19.51
CA ALA A 252 9.66 6.30 20.74
C ALA A 252 10.81 7.15 21.29
N TRP A 253 11.49 7.93 20.46
CA TRP A 253 12.57 8.83 20.90
C TRP A 253 12.05 10.11 21.53
N GLU A 254 10.91 10.58 21.07
CA GLU A 254 10.20 11.74 21.60
C GLU A 254 9.42 11.39 22.87
N GLY A 255 9.29 10.10 23.17
CA GLY A 255 8.57 9.60 24.34
C GLY A 255 7.10 9.27 24.09
N ASP A 256 6.72 9.09 22.82
CA ASP A 256 5.37 8.69 22.44
C ASP A 256 5.10 7.21 22.75
N TYR A 257 3.84 6.92 22.96
CA TYR A 257 3.34 5.59 23.25
C TYR A 257 2.14 5.25 22.38
N SER A 258 2.22 4.18 21.65
CA SER A 258 1.11 3.66 20.81
C SER A 258 -0.22 3.56 21.58
N SER A 259 -0.16 3.21 22.86
CA SER A 259 -1.37 3.11 23.70
C SER A 259 -2.01 4.48 24.05
N ALA A 260 -1.32 5.57 23.79
CA ALA A 260 -1.84 6.94 23.96
C ALA A 260 -2.45 7.50 22.67
N ASP A 261 -2.17 6.88 21.52
CA ASP A 261 -2.81 7.22 20.26
C ASP A 261 -4.18 6.55 20.13
N SER A 262 -5.13 7.35 19.75
CA SER A 262 -6.53 6.93 19.66
C SER A 262 -6.80 5.92 18.56
N ALA A 263 -6.17 6.05 17.38
CA ALA A 263 -6.42 5.16 16.25
C ALA A 263 -5.91 3.75 16.56
N THR A 264 -4.65 3.65 17.03
CA THR A 264 -4.02 2.38 17.37
C THR A 264 -4.62 1.73 18.62
N SER A 265 -5.22 2.53 19.54
CA SER A 265 -5.91 2.04 20.75
C SER A 265 -7.37 1.67 20.53
N SER A 266 -7.89 1.88 19.31
CA SER A 266 -9.26 1.47 18.96
C SER A 266 -9.39 -0.05 19.02
N ARG A 267 -10.53 -0.54 19.54
CA ARG A 267 -10.85 -1.99 19.54
C ARG A 267 -10.93 -2.60 18.15
N GLY A 268 -11.09 -1.77 17.11
CA GLY A 268 -11.14 -2.18 15.72
C GLY A 268 -9.78 -2.27 15.04
N ALA A 269 -8.72 -1.81 15.70
CA ALA A 269 -7.39 -1.73 15.13
C ALA A 269 -6.55 -2.97 15.47
N ILE A 270 -5.82 -3.46 14.48
CA ILE A 270 -4.68 -4.36 14.64
C ILE A 270 -3.44 -3.47 14.58
N SER A 271 -2.82 -3.19 15.73
CA SER A 271 -1.68 -2.28 15.84
C SER A 271 -0.38 -3.06 15.77
N VAL A 272 0.54 -2.62 14.88
CA VAL A 272 1.74 -3.36 14.52
C VAL A 272 2.99 -2.56 14.87
N CYS A 273 3.84 -3.09 15.78
CA CYS A 273 5.15 -2.52 16.09
C CYS A 273 6.24 -3.00 15.10
N ALA A 274 7.42 -2.39 15.16
CA ALA A 274 8.53 -2.70 14.29
C ALA A 274 9.68 -3.41 15.04
N THR A 275 10.26 -4.45 14.39
CA THR A 275 11.48 -5.13 14.83
C THR A 275 12.56 -5.04 13.76
N ASP A 276 13.83 -4.97 14.16
CA ASP A 276 14.96 -5.02 13.24
C ASP A 276 15.29 -6.47 12.81
N ALA A 277 16.27 -6.62 11.92
CA ALA A 277 16.68 -7.93 11.40
C ALA A 277 17.35 -8.83 12.43
N ALA A 278 17.61 -8.37 13.64
CA ALA A 278 18.06 -9.19 14.78
C ALA A 278 16.90 -9.64 15.69
N GLY A 279 15.64 -9.26 15.35
CA GLY A 279 14.45 -9.56 16.15
C GLY A 279 14.26 -8.65 17.35
N GLU A 280 15.04 -7.55 17.43
CA GLU A 280 14.88 -6.57 18.49
C GLU A 280 13.93 -5.44 18.05
N ARG A 281 13.24 -4.83 19.01
CA ARG A 281 12.39 -3.68 18.74
C ARG A 281 13.20 -2.58 18.03
N ALA A 282 12.70 -2.09 16.91
CA ALA A 282 13.31 -0.95 16.22
C ALA A 282 13.35 0.28 17.16
N PRO A 283 14.43 1.07 17.18
CA PRO A 283 14.59 2.16 18.15
C PRO A 283 13.47 3.18 18.13
N TYR A 284 12.94 3.49 16.96
CA TYR A 284 11.84 4.43 16.75
C TYR A 284 10.45 3.85 17.09
N SER A 285 10.32 2.51 17.09
CA SER A 285 9.02 1.88 17.30
C SER A 285 8.49 2.14 18.70
N GLU A 286 7.31 2.68 18.78
CA GLU A 286 6.63 2.96 20.04
C GLU A 286 6.32 1.70 20.83
N ARG A 287 6.08 1.90 22.11
CA ARG A 287 5.61 0.87 23.04
C ARG A 287 4.12 1.08 23.31
N GLY A 288 3.43 0.01 23.66
CA GLY A 288 2.03 0.12 24.05
C GLY A 288 1.41 -1.24 24.36
N SER A 289 0.47 -1.25 25.28
CA SER A 289 -0.30 -2.47 25.63
C SER A 289 -1.34 -2.84 24.58
N ASN A 290 -1.58 -1.96 23.62
CA ASN A 290 -2.49 -2.12 22.48
C ASN A 290 -1.82 -2.82 21.27
N LEU A 291 -0.49 -2.92 21.26
CA LEU A 291 0.24 -3.55 20.17
C LEU A 291 -0.12 -5.03 20.07
N THR A 292 -0.62 -5.43 18.92
CA THR A 292 -1.12 -6.77 18.68
C THR A 292 0.02 -7.73 18.28
N VAL A 293 0.94 -7.25 17.42
CA VAL A 293 2.05 -7.99 16.85
C VAL A 293 3.13 -7.02 16.41
N CYS A 294 4.38 -7.50 16.28
CA CYS A 294 5.45 -6.75 15.62
C CYS A 294 5.82 -7.41 14.30
N ALA A 295 6.30 -6.61 13.36
CA ALA A 295 6.74 -7.04 12.04
C ALA A 295 8.18 -6.58 11.75
N PRO A 296 8.93 -7.29 10.90
CA PRO A 296 10.22 -6.87 10.40
C PRO A 296 10.18 -5.49 9.75
N SER A 297 11.14 -4.65 10.11
CA SER A 297 11.31 -3.30 9.56
C SER A 297 12.79 -2.89 9.61
N GLY A 298 13.13 -1.76 9.01
CA GLY A 298 14.46 -1.16 9.11
C GLY A 298 14.77 -0.63 10.50
N ARG A 299 16.02 -0.25 10.71
CA ARG A 299 16.48 0.34 11.98
C ARG A 299 16.61 1.86 11.95
N SER A 300 16.67 2.46 10.78
CA SER A 300 16.77 3.89 10.44
C SER A 300 17.92 4.69 11.04
N THR A 301 18.51 4.31 12.20
CA THR A 301 19.55 5.11 12.87
C THR A 301 20.98 4.77 12.51
N THR A 302 21.22 3.55 12.06
CA THR A 302 22.54 3.06 11.66
C THR A 302 22.41 2.07 10.51
N PRO A 303 22.11 2.53 9.29
CA PRO A 303 21.89 1.64 8.12
C PRO A 303 23.04 0.67 7.87
N ALA A 304 24.27 1.06 8.24
CA ALA A 304 25.44 0.18 8.13
C ALA A 304 25.45 -1.02 9.11
N SER A 305 24.61 -1.02 10.14
CA SER A 305 24.59 -2.10 11.15
C SER A 305 23.46 -3.11 10.93
N ALA A 306 22.36 -2.71 10.33
CA ALA A 306 21.19 -3.56 10.05
C ALA A 306 20.68 -3.27 8.64
N PRO A 307 20.10 -4.27 7.96
CA PRO A 307 19.48 -4.04 6.66
C PRO A 307 18.13 -3.30 6.81
N GLU A 308 17.83 -2.48 5.81
CA GLU A 308 16.51 -1.89 5.61
C GLU A 308 15.62 -2.81 4.74
N ILE A 309 14.35 -2.46 4.56
CA ILE A 309 13.41 -3.26 3.75
C ILE A 309 13.54 -2.88 2.28
N THR A 310 13.79 -3.86 1.41
CA THR A 310 13.80 -3.66 -0.06
C THR A 310 12.38 -3.77 -0.62
N THR A 311 11.89 -2.70 -1.26
CA THR A 311 10.53 -2.59 -1.77
C THR A 311 10.46 -1.67 -3.01
N PRO A 312 9.42 -1.76 -3.86
CA PRO A 312 9.14 -0.80 -4.92
C PRO A 312 9.07 0.65 -4.42
N SER A 313 9.45 1.59 -5.26
CA SER A 313 9.32 3.03 -5.04
C SER A 313 8.79 3.71 -6.29
N VAL A 314 8.52 5.02 -6.24
CA VAL A 314 7.99 5.76 -7.39
C VAL A 314 8.96 5.78 -8.58
N LYS A 315 8.43 5.89 -9.81
CA LYS A 315 9.20 5.96 -11.07
C LYS A 315 10.17 4.81 -11.28
N ASP A 316 9.69 3.58 -11.09
CA ASP A 316 10.47 2.35 -11.34
C ASP A 316 11.75 2.24 -10.50
N LYS A 317 11.87 3.02 -9.45
CA LYS A 317 12.95 2.91 -8.47
C LYS A 317 12.60 1.84 -7.45
N TYR A 318 13.63 1.30 -6.85
CA TYR A 318 13.55 0.45 -5.68
C TYR A 318 14.36 1.10 -4.57
N THR A 319 13.83 1.10 -3.37
CA THR A 319 14.50 1.62 -2.19
C THR A 319 14.70 0.51 -1.18
N ASP A 320 15.76 0.61 -0.40
CA ASP A 320 16.03 -0.12 0.81
C ASP A 320 15.97 0.80 2.05
N ASP A 321 15.35 1.98 1.87
CA ASP A 321 15.14 2.96 2.94
C ASP A 321 13.71 2.82 3.50
N PHE A 322 13.56 2.01 4.54
CA PHE A 322 12.35 1.90 5.37
C PHE A 322 12.70 1.69 6.81
#